data_d096fba328d547731aa2afc7d350da7f
#
_entry.id   d096fba328d547731aa2afc7d350da7f
#
_cell.length_a   1.000
_cell.length_b   1.000
_cell.length_c   1.000
_cell.angle_alpha   90.00
_cell.angle_beta   90.00
_cell.angle_gamma   90.00
#
_symmetry.space_group_name_H-M   'P 1'
#
loop_
_entity.id
_entity.type
_entity.pdbx_description
1 polymer ?
#
loop_
_entity_poly.entity_id
_entity_poly.type
_entity_poly.pdbx_seq_one_letter_code
_entity_poly.pdbx_strand_id
1 'polypeptide(L)'
;MRASTFRHLMNLWPPFLCNSIHLQAVSADWSEVRVVLRLRPWNRNYVRSQFGGNLFAMTDPFWMLLVMHQLGNDYYVWDKAGAIDFVAPGYEDVYAHFKLEPAVIDELRVAAAGGDKVLRWFETKVTTASGKVIAVVRKQIYVRLKPRAR
;
A
#
# COMPACT_ATOMS: atom_id res chain seq x y z
N MET A 1 -14.88 2.70 -8.83
CA MET A 1 -15.06 1.26 -8.50
C MET A 1 -15.36 1.13 -7.01
N ARG A 2 -16.27 0.21 -6.61
CA ARG A 2 -16.56 -0.01 -5.17
C ARG A 2 -15.40 -0.74 -4.50
N ALA A 3 -15.09 -0.43 -3.26
CA ALA A 3 -14.02 -1.06 -2.47
C ALA A 3 -14.14 -2.59 -2.38
N SER A 4 -15.37 -3.10 -2.23
CA SER A 4 -15.63 -4.54 -2.21
C SER A 4 -15.29 -5.24 -3.53
N THR A 5 -15.67 -4.65 -4.67
CA THR A 5 -15.32 -5.17 -6.01
C THR A 5 -13.80 -5.15 -6.21
N PHE A 6 -13.14 -4.05 -5.87
CA PHE A 6 -11.69 -3.93 -5.92
C PHE A 6 -11.00 -5.03 -5.11
N ARG A 7 -11.45 -5.28 -3.87
CA ARG A 7 -10.89 -6.35 -3.03
C ARG A 7 -10.95 -7.71 -3.71
N HIS A 8 -12.07 -8.07 -4.34
CA HIS A 8 -12.20 -9.35 -5.02
C HIS A 8 -11.27 -9.44 -6.24
N LEU A 9 -11.21 -8.39 -7.05
CA LEU A 9 -10.34 -8.36 -8.22
C LEU A 9 -8.86 -8.44 -7.86
N MET A 10 -8.42 -7.73 -6.82
CA MET A 10 -7.04 -7.79 -6.33
C MET A 10 -6.65 -9.18 -5.84
N ASN A 11 -7.57 -9.90 -5.20
CA ASN A 11 -7.31 -11.26 -4.74
C ASN A 11 -7.23 -12.29 -5.87
N LEU A 12 -7.74 -11.96 -7.05
CA LEU A 12 -7.62 -12.77 -8.27
C LEU A 12 -6.47 -12.31 -9.17
N TRP A 13 -5.90 -11.13 -8.90
CA TRP A 13 -4.81 -10.59 -9.69
C TRP A 13 -3.56 -11.47 -9.54
N PRO A 14 -2.95 -11.97 -10.65
CA PRO A 14 -1.90 -12.97 -10.59
C PRO A 14 -0.73 -12.65 -9.66
N PRO A 15 -0.18 -11.42 -9.60
CA PRO A 15 0.90 -11.09 -8.67
C PRO A 15 0.54 -11.30 -7.20
N PHE A 16 -0.72 -11.10 -6.82
CA PHE A 16 -1.20 -11.35 -5.46
C PHE A 16 -1.57 -12.81 -5.24
N LEU A 17 -2.35 -13.38 -6.14
CA LEU A 17 -2.83 -14.75 -6.06
C LEU A 17 -1.67 -15.75 -5.99
N CYS A 18 -0.71 -15.67 -6.92
CA CYS A 18 0.43 -16.58 -7.00
C CYS A 18 1.39 -16.46 -5.79
N ASN A 19 1.49 -15.26 -5.22
CA ASN A 19 2.36 -15.01 -4.07
C ASN A 19 1.65 -15.17 -2.72
N SER A 20 0.38 -15.61 -2.71
CA SER A 20 -0.44 -15.76 -1.49
C SER A 20 -0.59 -14.45 -0.70
N ILE A 21 -0.59 -13.31 -1.40
CA ILE A 21 -0.97 -12.02 -0.87
C ILE A 21 -2.50 -11.91 -0.94
N HIS A 22 -3.12 -11.57 0.19
CA HIS A 22 -4.57 -11.49 0.25
C HIS A 22 -5.02 -10.17 0.87
N LEU A 23 -5.80 -9.42 0.11
CA LEU A 23 -6.44 -8.19 0.54
C LEU A 23 -7.64 -8.53 1.42
N GLN A 24 -7.49 -8.37 2.73
CA GLN A 24 -8.49 -8.77 3.72
C GLN A 24 -9.66 -7.78 3.78
N ALA A 25 -9.34 -6.49 3.78
CA ALA A 25 -10.34 -5.42 3.89
C ALA A 25 -9.89 -4.17 3.15
N VAL A 26 -10.87 -3.45 2.60
CA VAL A 26 -10.76 -2.07 2.14
C VAL A 26 -11.99 -1.35 2.66
N SER A 27 -11.81 -0.24 3.37
CA SER A 27 -12.94 0.57 3.85
C SER A 27 -13.70 1.21 2.68
N ALA A 28 -15.00 1.40 2.86
CA ALA A 28 -15.87 1.93 1.79
C ALA A 28 -15.46 3.34 1.33
N ASP A 29 -14.89 4.11 2.24
CA ASP A 29 -14.37 5.47 2.03
C ASP A 29 -12.91 5.51 1.58
N TRP A 30 -12.25 4.36 1.39
CA TRP A 30 -10.84 4.27 1.01
C TRP A 30 -9.87 4.95 2.00
N SER A 31 -10.19 4.93 3.28
CA SER A 31 -9.29 5.43 4.33
C SER A 31 -8.41 4.32 4.93
N GLU A 32 -8.80 3.05 4.77
CA GLU A 32 -8.12 1.93 5.44
C GLU A 32 -8.02 0.69 4.53
N VAL A 33 -6.87 0.03 4.58
CA VAL A 33 -6.61 -1.25 3.91
C VAL A 33 -5.89 -2.20 4.85
N ARG A 34 -6.27 -3.49 4.81
CA ARG A 34 -5.61 -4.59 5.53
C ARG A 34 -5.23 -5.71 4.57
N VAL A 35 -3.99 -6.13 4.64
CA VAL A 35 -3.38 -7.14 3.77
C VAL A 35 -2.68 -8.20 4.60
N VAL A 36 -2.76 -9.46 4.16
CA VAL A 36 -1.97 -10.57 4.70
C VAL A 36 -1.13 -11.20 3.58
N LEU A 37 0.12 -11.49 3.88
CA LEU A 37 0.97 -12.35 3.09
C LEU A 37 1.12 -13.69 3.83
N ARG A 38 0.53 -14.74 3.27
CA ARG A 38 0.56 -16.08 3.85
C ARG A 38 1.86 -16.79 3.49
N LEU A 39 2.54 -17.35 4.48
CA LEU A 39 3.73 -18.16 4.23
C LEU A 39 3.33 -19.53 3.69
N ARG A 40 3.79 -19.85 2.48
CA ARG A 40 3.50 -21.10 1.77
C ARG A 40 4.80 -21.76 1.29
N PRO A 41 4.82 -23.08 1.05
CA PRO A 41 6.03 -23.75 0.54
C PRO A 41 6.60 -23.15 -0.73
N TRP A 42 5.76 -22.61 -1.62
CA TRP A 42 6.15 -22.08 -2.93
C TRP A 42 6.54 -20.61 -2.96
N ASN A 43 6.24 -19.85 -1.89
CA ASN A 43 6.54 -18.41 -1.83
C ASN A 43 7.60 -18.03 -0.78
N ARG A 44 8.24 -19.02 -0.16
CA ARG A 44 9.36 -18.84 0.76
C ARG A 44 10.65 -18.51 0.01
N ASN A 45 11.55 -17.78 0.67
CA ASN A 45 12.92 -17.64 0.20
C ASN A 45 13.74 -18.89 0.48
N TYR A 46 15.02 -18.87 0.06
CA TYR A 46 15.94 -19.99 0.21
C TYR A 46 16.12 -20.47 1.67
N VAL A 47 16.09 -19.53 2.63
CA VAL A 47 16.19 -19.85 4.08
C VAL A 47 14.83 -20.10 4.74
N ARG A 48 13.78 -20.34 3.95
CA ARG A 48 12.42 -20.71 4.35
C ARG A 48 11.62 -19.63 5.12
N SER A 49 12.10 -18.40 5.11
CA SER A 49 11.35 -17.25 5.62
C SER A 49 10.58 -16.56 4.50
N GLN A 50 9.78 -15.52 4.85
CA GLN A 50 9.10 -14.67 3.89
C GLN A 50 10.08 -14.10 2.86
N PHE A 51 9.76 -14.22 1.58
CA PHE A 51 10.56 -13.66 0.50
C PHE A 51 10.46 -12.13 0.51
N GLY A 52 11.60 -11.44 0.53
CA GLY A 52 11.66 -9.97 0.62
C GLY A 52 10.90 -9.25 -0.49
N GLY A 53 10.92 -9.79 -1.72
CA GLY A 53 10.13 -9.28 -2.83
C GLY A 53 8.62 -9.32 -2.56
N ASN A 54 8.13 -10.38 -1.91
CA ASN A 54 6.71 -10.49 -1.54
C ASN A 54 6.33 -9.54 -0.40
N LEU A 55 7.24 -9.30 0.55
CA LEU A 55 7.06 -8.30 1.61
C LEU A 55 6.90 -6.89 1.02
N PHE A 56 7.65 -6.57 -0.03
CA PHE A 56 7.50 -5.30 -0.73
C PHE A 56 6.21 -5.28 -1.57
N ALA A 57 5.96 -6.34 -2.36
CA ALA A 57 4.78 -6.44 -3.22
C ALA A 57 3.45 -6.35 -2.46
N MET A 58 3.35 -6.94 -1.25
CA MET A 58 2.12 -6.86 -0.45
C MET A 58 1.77 -5.45 0.01
N THR A 59 2.73 -4.53 -0.04
CA THR A 59 2.54 -3.13 0.39
C THR A 59 2.48 -2.15 -0.78
N ASP A 60 2.80 -2.61 -1.99
CA ASP A 60 3.10 -1.73 -3.13
C ASP A 60 1.98 -0.76 -3.50
N PRO A 61 0.72 -1.17 -3.79
CA PRO A 61 -0.22 -0.25 -4.42
C PRO A 61 -1.02 0.62 -3.45
N PHE A 62 -1.01 0.34 -2.15
CA PHE A 62 -2.10 0.79 -1.28
C PHE A 62 -2.04 2.26 -0.91
N TRP A 63 -0.86 2.82 -0.59
CA TRP A 63 -0.76 4.26 -0.31
C TRP A 63 -1.19 5.10 -1.50
N MET A 64 -0.73 4.76 -2.70
CA MET A 64 -1.13 5.44 -3.92
C MET A 64 -2.65 5.37 -4.13
N LEU A 65 -3.24 4.19 -3.98
CA LEU A 65 -4.67 3.98 -4.18
C LEU A 65 -5.53 4.72 -3.16
N LEU A 66 -5.16 4.71 -1.88
CA LEU A 66 -5.85 5.44 -0.83
C LEU A 66 -5.82 6.95 -1.12
N VAL A 67 -4.64 7.50 -1.39
CA VAL A 67 -4.48 8.93 -1.72
C VAL A 67 -5.27 9.29 -2.98
N MET A 68 -5.19 8.47 -4.04
CA MET A 68 -5.89 8.72 -5.31
C MET A 68 -7.40 8.74 -5.13
N HIS A 69 -7.98 7.79 -4.39
CA HIS A 69 -9.41 7.73 -4.15
C HIS A 69 -9.92 8.87 -3.26
N GLN A 70 -9.14 9.27 -2.26
CA GLN A 70 -9.48 10.36 -1.34
C GLN A 70 -9.35 11.75 -1.99
N LEU A 71 -8.37 11.96 -2.85
CA LEU A 71 -8.20 13.24 -3.58
C LEU A 71 -9.18 13.38 -4.73
N GLY A 72 -9.54 12.27 -5.40
CA GLY A 72 -10.44 12.26 -6.54
C GLY A 72 -9.75 12.49 -7.88
N ASN A 73 -10.57 12.63 -8.94
CA ASN A 73 -10.11 12.61 -10.33
C ASN A 73 -9.35 13.87 -10.78
N ASP A 74 -9.37 14.93 -9.98
CA ASP A 74 -8.72 16.20 -10.34
C ASP A 74 -7.20 16.19 -10.13
N TYR A 75 -6.67 15.11 -9.58
CA TYR A 75 -5.27 14.97 -9.27
C TYR A 75 -4.57 13.87 -10.08
N TYR A 76 -3.30 14.09 -10.39
CA TYR A 76 -2.37 13.03 -10.76
C TYR A 76 -1.79 12.47 -9.46
N VAL A 77 -1.89 11.15 -9.30
CA VAL A 77 -1.34 10.43 -8.14
C VAL A 77 -0.65 9.17 -8.64
N TRP A 78 0.63 8.98 -8.28
CA TRP A 78 1.36 7.74 -8.54
C TRP A 78 2.53 7.54 -7.59
N ASP A 79 3.05 6.32 -7.52
CA ASP A 79 4.25 5.99 -6.78
C ASP A 79 5.48 6.65 -7.44
N LYS A 80 6.29 7.35 -6.64
CA LYS A 80 7.54 7.98 -7.10
C LYS A 80 8.76 7.20 -6.70
N ALA A 81 8.78 6.67 -5.47
CA ALA A 81 9.88 5.90 -4.90
C ALA A 81 9.37 4.96 -3.81
N GLY A 82 10.17 3.94 -3.50
CA GLY A 82 9.91 3.03 -2.41
C GLY A 82 11.20 2.51 -1.81
N ALA A 83 11.15 2.17 -0.53
CA ALA A 83 12.24 1.55 0.21
C ALA A 83 11.68 0.53 1.19
N ILE A 84 12.44 -0.50 1.48
CA ILE A 84 12.11 -1.51 2.49
C ILE A 84 13.34 -1.77 3.37
N ASP A 85 13.11 -1.76 4.67
CA ASP A 85 14.08 -2.18 5.67
C ASP A 85 13.63 -3.54 6.24
N PHE A 86 14.44 -4.57 6.08
CA PHE A 86 14.19 -5.90 6.64
C PHE A 86 14.68 -5.94 8.07
N VAL A 87 13.74 -6.01 9.03
CA VAL A 87 14.03 -5.93 10.47
C VAL A 87 14.32 -7.30 11.05
N ALA A 88 13.53 -8.31 10.66
CA ALA A 88 13.68 -9.69 11.11
C ALA A 88 13.14 -10.68 10.07
N PRO A 89 13.65 -11.91 10.02
CA PRO A 89 13.06 -12.95 9.18
C PRO A 89 11.66 -13.33 9.70
N GLY A 90 10.70 -13.44 8.77
CA GLY A 90 9.33 -13.88 9.05
C GLY A 90 9.14 -15.35 8.73
N TYR A 91 8.80 -16.17 9.72
CA TYR A 91 8.54 -17.62 9.56
C TYR A 91 7.06 -17.99 9.72
N GLU A 92 6.20 -17.00 9.61
CA GLU A 92 4.74 -17.12 9.74
C GLU A 92 4.04 -16.14 8.81
N ASP A 93 2.71 -16.16 8.77
CA ASP A 93 1.90 -15.16 8.06
C ASP A 93 2.19 -13.75 8.61
N VAL A 94 2.27 -12.77 7.72
CA VAL A 94 2.54 -11.38 8.09
C VAL A 94 1.46 -10.46 7.55
N TYR A 95 1.28 -9.33 8.22
CA TYR A 95 0.17 -8.41 8.03
C TYR A 95 0.69 -6.99 7.81
N ALA A 96 0.01 -6.24 6.93
CA ALA A 96 0.21 -4.81 6.75
C ALA A 96 -1.13 -4.10 6.91
N HIS A 97 -1.12 -2.99 7.63
CA HIS A 97 -2.28 -2.14 7.87
C HIS A 97 -1.97 -0.72 7.41
N PHE A 98 -2.81 -0.21 6.52
CA PHE A 98 -2.72 1.13 5.97
C PHE A 98 -3.89 1.94 6.50
N LYS A 99 -3.62 3.08 7.09
CA LYS A 99 -4.63 4.02 7.57
C LYS A 99 -4.26 5.42 7.14
N LEU A 100 -5.08 6.01 6.31
CA LEU A 100 -4.90 7.36 5.78
C LEU A 100 -5.79 8.33 6.57
N GLU A 101 -5.15 9.19 7.35
CA GLU A 101 -5.86 10.17 8.16
C GLU A 101 -6.39 11.32 7.28
N PRO A 102 -7.63 11.81 7.52
CA PRO A 102 -8.22 12.90 6.74
C PRO A 102 -7.35 14.16 6.69
N ALA A 103 -6.68 14.49 7.78
CA ALA A 103 -5.78 15.64 7.86
C ALA A 103 -4.66 15.60 6.82
N VAL A 104 -4.12 14.40 6.51
CA VAL A 104 -3.07 14.22 5.50
C VAL A 104 -3.60 14.55 4.10
N ILE A 105 -4.84 14.20 3.82
CA ILE A 105 -5.50 14.52 2.53
C ILE A 105 -5.73 16.02 2.41
N ASP A 106 -6.13 16.68 3.48
CA ASP A 106 -6.32 18.15 3.48
C ASP A 106 -4.99 18.87 3.30
N GLU A 107 -3.92 18.43 3.95
CA GLU A 107 -2.56 18.93 3.73
C GLU A 107 -2.13 18.79 2.26
N LEU A 108 -2.37 17.61 1.64
CA LEU A 108 -2.02 17.37 0.24
C LEU A 108 -2.81 18.28 -0.72
N ARG A 109 -4.11 18.50 -0.45
CA ARG A 109 -4.95 19.42 -1.23
C ARG A 109 -4.41 20.85 -1.18
N VAL A 110 -4.09 21.34 0.01
CA VAL A 110 -3.52 22.68 0.22
C VAL A 110 -2.18 22.81 -0.50
N ALA A 111 -1.28 21.85 -0.31
CA ALA A 111 0.05 21.89 -0.90
C ALA A 111 0.04 21.82 -2.44
N ALA A 112 -0.93 21.10 -3.04
CA ALA A 112 -1.05 20.94 -4.48
C ALA A 112 -1.93 22.02 -5.15
N ALA A 113 -2.56 22.91 -4.40
CA ALA A 113 -3.54 23.88 -4.90
C ALA A 113 -2.99 24.80 -6.00
N GLY A 114 -1.70 25.15 -5.96
CA GLY A 114 -1.02 25.95 -6.97
C GLY A 114 -0.68 25.21 -8.27
N GLY A 115 -0.94 23.89 -8.35
CA GLY A 115 -0.58 23.07 -9.51
C GLY A 115 0.87 22.58 -9.49
N ASP A 116 1.60 22.83 -8.43
CA ASP A 116 2.95 22.31 -8.23
C ASP A 116 2.91 20.84 -7.81
N LYS A 117 4.03 20.14 -8.05
CA LYS A 117 4.20 18.76 -7.59
C LYS A 117 4.41 18.72 -6.08
N VAL A 118 3.73 17.79 -5.41
CA VAL A 118 3.92 17.46 -4.00
C VAL A 118 4.43 16.04 -3.89
N LEU A 119 5.47 15.83 -3.08
CA LEU A 119 6.01 14.49 -2.79
C LEU A 119 5.83 14.22 -1.29
N ARG A 120 5.17 13.12 -0.95
CA ARG A 120 4.91 12.72 0.43
C ARG A 120 5.35 11.30 0.69
N TRP A 121 6.15 11.07 1.73
CA TRP A 121 6.50 9.75 2.20
C TRP A 121 5.44 9.22 3.18
N PHE A 122 5.11 7.95 3.00
CA PHE A 122 4.28 7.15 3.90
C PHE A 122 5.06 5.94 4.38
N GLU A 123 4.77 5.47 5.58
CA GLU A 123 5.40 4.31 6.18
C GLU A 123 4.36 3.27 6.58
N THR A 124 4.70 2.00 6.41
CA THR A 124 3.90 0.85 6.84
C THR A 124 4.81 -0.19 7.45
N LYS A 125 4.43 -0.69 8.61
CA LYS A 125 5.10 -1.83 9.23
C LYS A 125 4.42 -3.12 8.78
N VAL A 126 5.24 -4.11 8.40
CA VAL A 126 4.80 -5.48 8.16
C VAL A 126 5.09 -6.25 9.43
N THR A 127 4.05 -6.81 10.05
CA THR A 127 4.15 -7.45 11.37
C THR A 127 3.56 -8.86 11.37
N THR A 128 4.00 -9.68 12.31
CA THR A 128 3.31 -10.94 12.64
C THR A 128 1.99 -10.66 13.37
N ALA A 129 1.17 -11.70 13.58
CA ALA A 129 -0.06 -11.59 14.37
C ALA A 129 0.20 -11.17 15.83
N SER A 130 1.38 -11.48 16.38
CA SER A 130 1.81 -11.07 17.72
C SER A 130 2.36 -9.63 17.77
N GLY A 131 2.46 -8.94 16.63
CA GLY A 131 2.97 -7.57 16.55
C GLY A 131 4.49 -7.45 16.35
N LYS A 132 5.22 -8.55 16.17
CA LYS A 132 6.65 -8.50 15.87
C LYS A 132 6.85 -7.88 14.49
N VAL A 133 7.68 -6.84 14.40
CA VAL A 133 8.01 -6.17 13.14
C VAL A 133 8.96 -7.03 12.32
N ILE A 134 8.59 -7.32 11.08
CA ILE A 134 9.37 -8.09 10.11
C ILE A 134 10.03 -7.16 9.09
N ALA A 135 9.31 -6.14 8.63
CA ALA A 135 9.84 -5.14 7.72
C ALA A 135 9.16 -3.79 7.95
N VAL A 136 9.85 -2.73 7.55
CA VAL A 136 9.30 -1.37 7.47
C VAL A 136 9.40 -0.93 6.01
N VAL A 137 8.26 -0.59 5.42
CA VAL A 137 8.17 -0.16 4.02
C VAL A 137 7.80 1.30 3.96
N ARG A 138 8.54 2.06 3.16
CA ARG A 138 8.29 3.48 2.89
C ARG A 138 7.98 3.67 1.41
N LYS A 139 6.92 4.42 1.12
CA LYS A 139 6.50 4.76 -0.24
C LYS A 139 6.39 6.27 -0.39
N GLN A 140 6.99 6.82 -1.43
CA GLN A 140 6.84 8.22 -1.77
C GLN A 140 5.79 8.37 -2.85
N ILE A 141 4.74 9.10 -2.53
CA ILE A 141 3.63 9.37 -3.44
C ILE A 141 3.81 10.75 -4.06
N TYR A 142 3.69 10.81 -5.38
CA TYR A 142 3.60 12.03 -6.16
C TYR A 142 2.13 12.45 -6.27
N VAL A 143 1.86 13.72 -5.98
CA VAL A 143 0.55 14.33 -6.11
C VAL A 143 0.68 15.65 -6.88
N ARG A 144 -0.22 15.90 -7.82
CA ARG A 144 -0.30 17.17 -8.54
C ARG A 144 -1.73 17.44 -8.99
N LEU A 145 -2.22 18.68 -8.81
CA LEU A 145 -3.49 19.11 -9.37
C LEU A 145 -3.39 19.14 -10.91
N LYS A 146 -4.38 18.58 -11.61
CA LYS A 146 -4.45 18.58 -13.06
C LYS A 146 -4.69 20.02 -13.58
N PRO A 147 -4.09 20.41 -14.70
CA PRO A 147 -4.45 21.65 -15.36
C PRO A 147 -5.93 21.62 -15.73
N ARG A 148 -6.66 22.70 -15.45
CA ARG A 148 -8.03 22.82 -15.96
C ARG A 148 -7.97 22.85 -17.48
N ALA A 149 -8.74 21.99 -18.14
CA ALA A 149 -8.93 22.10 -19.59
C ALA A 149 -9.49 23.48 -19.89
N ARG A 150 -8.78 24.23 -20.76
CA ARG A 150 -9.28 25.50 -21.28
C ARG A 150 -10.39 25.27 -22.26
#